data_43f173c28ca929718d6507143bbe3700
#
_entry.id   43f173c28ca929718d6507143bbe3700
#
_cell.length_a   1.000
_cell.length_b   1.000
_cell.length_c   1.000
_cell.angle_alpha   90.00
_cell.angle_beta   90.00
_cell.angle_gamma   90.00
#
_symmetry.space_group_name_H-M   'P 1'
#
loop_
_entity.id
_entity.type
_entity.pdbx_description
1 polymer ?
#
loop_
_entity_poly.entity_id
_entity_poly.type
_entity_poly.pdbx_seq_one_letter_code
_entity_poly.pdbx_strand_id
1 'polypeptide(L)'
;MLTCFYRDQSENLSTSDLQQIYNIPSENFIWLDLYHASEQEKLAVEEKLGVELFTRQEAEEIESSSKYFEDEQEINANLNYLYKREEGRYATDPVSFILKSNYLITQRNIPLRSFEEAKRFFRLSKKANLTGVNVFLAMFEARIDVEADFLEDLSKKIYAVGKNLALDKELEEEVLIEIYNFQEIMILFRETTSEMKRLFSSILRSEYFPTSGYEKVRVLIKDADSLLGHTSFNFERLEYLQNTFMGLIDIEQNQIIKIFTVMTVVIMPPTLIASLYGMNFEYIPELGWEYGYPFAIGLMILSSLVTLFYFRRKKWL
;
A
#
# COMPACT_ATOMS: atom_id res chain seq x y z
N MET A 1 24.62 -2.99 14.06
CA MET A 1 25.46 -4.15 13.66
C MET A 1 26.06 -3.89 12.29
N LEU A 2 27.35 -3.76 12.19
CA LEU A 2 28.11 -3.65 10.94
C LEU A 2 28.47 -5.05 10.43
N THR A 3 28.23 -5.33 9.16
CA THR A 3 28.74 -6.53 8.48
C THR A 3 29.55 -6.11 7.27
N CYS A 4 30.80 -6.51 7.24
CA CYS A 4 31.73 -6.23 6.17
C CYS A 4 31.87 -7.47 5.27
N PHE A 5 31.70 -7.29 3.97
CA PHE A 5 31.90 -8.30 2.93
C PHE A 5 33.12 -7.90 2.10
N TYR A 6 34.11 -8.79 2.06
CA TYR A 6 35.40 -8.51 1.46
C TYR A 6 35.96 -9.73 0.73
N ARG A 7 37.00 -9.53 -0.05
CA ARG A 7 37.70 -10.61 -0.72
C ARG A 7 39.11 -10.75 -0.17
N ASP A 8 39.47 -11.96 0.15
CA ASP A 8 40.85 -12.35 0.48
C ASP A 8 41.27 -13.56 -0.32
N GLN A 9 42.46 -13.49 -0.99
CA GLN A 9 43.06 -14.57 -1.78
C GLN A 9 42.08 -15.34 -2.70
N SER A 10 41.14 -14.67 -3.32
CA SER A 10 40.08 -15.22 -4.19
C SER A 10 38.83 -15.78 -3.49
N GLU A 11 38.73 -15.71 -2.18
CA GLU A 11 37.54 -16.08 -1.41
C GLU A 11 36.71 -14.85 -1.01
N ASN A 12 35.39 -15.00 -1.09
CA ASN A 12 34.46 -13.99 -0.60
C ASN A 12 34.16 -14.26 0.88
N LEU A 13 34.60 -13.37 1.75
CA LEU A 13 34.49 -13.50 3.21
C LEU A 13 33.58 -12.41 3.80
N SER A 14 33.06 -12.65 4.99
CA SER A 14 32.32 -11.63 5.74
C SER A 14 32.68 -11.68 7.21
N THR A 15 32.75 -10.50 7.83
CA THR A 15 33.01 -10.35 9.26
C THR A 15 32.15 -9.22 9.84
N SER A 16 31.80 -9.35 11.12
CA SER A 16 31.19 -8.27 11.91
C SER A 16 32.11 -7.84 13.07
N ASP A 17 33.33 -8.32 13.13
CA ASP A 17 34.32 -7.93 14.12
C ASP A 17 35.03 -6.64 13.68
N LEU A 18 34.85 -5.57 14.44
CA LEU A 18 35.46 -4.26 14.18
C LEU A 18 37.00 -4.34 14.13
N GLN A 19 37.63 -5.16 14.98
CA GLN A 19 39.10 -5.28 14.98
C GLN A 19 39.60 -5.92 13.68
N GLN A 20 38.86 -6.90 13.15
CA GLN A 20 39.17 -7.49 11.87
C GLN A 20 38.96 -6.50 10.73
N ILE A 21 37.90 -5.70 10.76
CA ILE A 21 37.57 -4.68 9.74
C ILE A 21 38.71 -3.66 9.62
N TYR A 22 39.28 -3.22 10.72
CA TYR A 22 40.43 -2.30 10.71
C TYR A 22 41.67 -2.88 10.00
N ASN A 23 41.85 -4.21 10.05
CA ASN A 23 43.00 -4.90 9.45
C ASN A 23 42.81 -5.20 7.96
N ILE A 24 41.58 -5.14 7.42
CA ILE A 24 41.30 -5.42 6.00
C ILE A 24 41.77 -4.21 5.17
N PRO A 25 42.56 -4.41 4.09
CA PRO A 25 42.90 -3.35 3.14
C PRO A 25 41.63 -2.78 2.48
N SER A 26 41.58 -1.44 2.34
CA SER A 26 40.38 -0.76 1.80
C SER A 26 40.00 -1.19 0.40
N GLU A 27 40.98 -1.62 -0.40
CA GLU A 27 40.82 -2.15 -1.76
C GLU A 27 40.13 -3.52 -1.81
N ASN A 28 40.11 -4.26 -0.69
CA ASN A 28 39.49 -5.58 -0.60
C ASN A 28 38.02 -5.52 -0.23
N PHE A 29 37.53 -4.39 0.22
CA PHE A 29 36.10 -4.23 0.54
C PHE A 29 35.26 -4.29 -0.73
N ILE A 30 34.09 -4.95 -0.60
CA ILE A 30 33.09 -5.06 -1.67
C ILE A 30 31.78 -4.47 -1.20
N TRP A 31 31.36 -4.75 0.05
CA TRP A 31 30.12 -4.24 0.61
C TRP A 31 30.19 -4.16 2.14
N LEU A 32 29.74 -3.03 2.69
CA LEU A 32 29.56 -2.81 4.11
C LEU A 32 28.08 -2.55 4.38
N ASP A 33 27.42 -3.41 5.20
CA ASP A 33 26.00 -3.30 5.55
C ASP A 33 25.88 -2.83 7.02
N LEU A 34 25.47 -1.57 7.22
CA LEU A 34 25.21 -0.98 8.52
C LEU A 34 23.71 -1.16 8.86
N TYR A 35 23.39 -2.24 9.55
CA TYR A 35 22.05 -2.55 10.01
C TYR A 35 21.90 -2.21 11.50
N HIS A 36 21.06 -1.22 11.86
CA HIS A 36 20.98 -0.67 13.22
C HIS A 36 22.38 -0.43 13.82
N ALA A 37 23.25 0.20 13.03
CA ALA A 37 24.63 0.41 13.46
C ALA A 37 24.71 1.42 14.61
N SER A 38 25.57 1.10 15.58
CA SER A 38 25.93 2.02 16.66
C SER A 38 26.79 3.17 16.15
N GLU A 39 26.84 4.27 16.88
CA GLU A 39 27.71 5.42 16.53
C GLU A 39 29.18 5.01 16.44
N GLN A 40 29.62 4.05 17.28
CA GLN A 40 30.99 3.53 17.21
C GLN A 40 31.27 2.78 15.91
N GLU A 41 30.29 2.00 15.43
CA GLU A 41 30.41 1.29 14.15
C GLU A 41 30.39 2.25 12.96
N LYS A 42 29.61 3.33 13.03
CA LYS A 42 29.59 4.36 12.00
C LYS A 42 30.93 5.11 11.94
N LEU A 43 31.39 5.64 13.05
CA LEU A 43 32.69 6.31 13.16
C LEU A 43 33.85 5.45 12.64
N ALA A 44 33.86 4.16 12.97
CA ALA A 44 34.87 3.24 12.47
C ALA A 44 34.88 3.12 10.94
N VAL A 45 33.71 3.15 10.29
CA VAL A 45 33.58 3.13 8.81
C VAL A 45 34.04 4.47 8.24
N GLU A 46 33.60 5.59 8.79
CA GLU A 46 33.98 6.94 8.35
C GLU A 46 35.49 7.16 8.43
N GLU A 47 36.12 6.83 9.55
CA GLU A 47 37.58 6.93 9.75
C GLU A 47 38.36 6.01 8.79
N LYS A 48 37.90 4.75 8.64
CA LYS A 48 38.59 3.75 7.81
C LYS A 48 38.54 4.06 6.32
N LEU A 49 37.40 4.59 5.82
CA LEU A 49 37.13 4.73 4.40
C LEU A 49 37.15 6.19 3.92
N GLY A 50 37.19 7.15 4.83
CA GLY A 50 37.15 8.57 4.50
C GLY A 50 35.85 8.95 3.79
N VAL A 51 34.72 8.43 4.30
CA VAL A 51 33.37 8.72 3.81
C VAL A 51 32.57 9.41 4.90
N GLU A 52 31.57 10.19 4.53
CA GLU A 52 30.59 10.76 5.44
C GLU A 52 29.29 9.96 5.33
N LEU A 53 28.83 9.39 6.46
CA LEU A 53 27.60 8.59 6.50
C LEU A 53 26.40 9.51 6.71
N PHE A 54 25.28 9.15 6.13
CA PHE A 54 24.05 9.91 6.28
C PHE A 54 23.55 9.91 7.73
N THR A 55 23.21 11.10 8.21
CA THR A 55 22.38 11.22 9.41
C THR A 55 20.95 10.77 9.12
N ARG A 56 20.18 10.46 10.16
CA ARG A 56 18.79 10.09 9.98
C ARG A 56 17.97 11.22 9.35
N GLN A 57 18.25 12.45 9.70
CA GLN A 57 17.56 13.64 9.18
C GLN A 57 17.80 13.78 7.67
N GLU A 58 19.03 13.67 7.21
CA GLU A 58 19.38 13.72 5.78
C GLU A 58 18.74 12.57 4.98
N ALA A 59 18.70 11.36 5.56
CA ALA A 59 18.09 10.21 4.92
C ALA A 59 16.56 10.34 4.77
N GLU A 60 15.89 11.07 5.69
CA GLU A 60 14.45 11.32 5.69
C GLU A 60 14.05 12.55 4.84
N GLU A 61 14.99 13.32 4.31
CA GLU A 61 14.68 14.49 3.48
C GLU A 61 13.89 14.13 2.22
N ILE A 62 12.92 14.99 1.88
CA ILE A 62 11.97 14.75 0.77
C ILE A 62 12.51 15.32 -0.55
N GLU A 63 13.44 16.27 -0.51
CA GLU A 63 13.96 16.93 -1.71
C GLU A 63 14.68 15.94 -2.63
N SER A 64 14.40 16.06 -3.92
CA SER A 64 15.01 15.17 -4.93
C SER A 64 16.53 15.30 -5.02
N SER A 65 17.06 16.47 -4.66
CA SER A 65 18.50 16.76 -4.63
C SER A 65 19.22 16.03 -3.50
N SER A 66 18.54 15.82 -2.36
CA SER A 66 19.10 15.06 -1.23
C SER A 66 18.99 13.55 -1.42
N LYS A 67 18.16 13.09 -2.35
CA LYS A 67 17.97 11.65 -2.62
C LYS A 67 18.97 11.04 -3.59
N TYR A 68 19.65 11.85 -4.39
CA TYR A 68 20.75 11.44 -5.27
C TYR A 68 21.77 12.56 -5.39
N PHE A 69 22.96 12.25 -4.99
CA PHE A 69 24.11 13.14 -5.08
C PHE A 69 25.30 12.38 -5.63
N GLU A 70 26.02 13.00 -6.55
CA GLU A 70 27.21 12.45 -7.17
C GLU A 70 28.33 13.48 -7.11
N ASP A 71 29.50 13.06 -6.69
CA ASP A 71 30.72 13.82 -6.80
C ASP A 71 31.78 13.07 -7.62
N GLU A 72 33.02 13.57 -7.68
CA GLU A 72 34.10 12.99 -8.46
C GLU A 72 34.55 11.59 -7.96
N GLN A 73 34.08 11.14 -6.80
CA GLN A 73 34.57 9.93 -6.15
C GLN A 73 33.48 8.92 -5.75
N GLU A 74 32.25 9.38 -5.63
CA GLU A 74 31.18 8.54 -5.10
C GLU A 74 29.78 8.93 -5.60
N ILE A 75 28.88 7.94 -5.57
CA ILE A 75 27.44 8.12 -5.77
C ILE A 75 26.74 7.89 -4.43
N ASN A 76 25.98 8.88 -4.00
CA ASN A 76 25.18 8.85 -2.79
C ASN A 76 23.70 8.78 -3.15
N ALA A 77 22.94 7.87 -2.52
CA ALA A 77 21.50 7.76 -2.76
C ALA A 77 20.75 7.37 -1.49
N ASN A 78 19.60 8.00 -1.28
CA ASN A 78 18.64 7.68 -0.23
C ASN A 78 17.32 7.25 -0.87
N LEU A 79 16.84 6.04 -0.53
CA LEU A 79 15.61 5.49 -1.06
C LEU A 79 14.74 4.95 0.04
N ASN A 80 13.46 5.21 -0.05
CA ASN A 80 12.48 4.58 0.84
C ASN A 80 12.22 3.13 0.41
N TYR A 81 12.13 2.25 1.41
CA TYR A 81 11.75 0.85 1.25
C TYR A 81 10.45 0.58 1.99
N LEU A 82 9.52 -0.07 1.31
CA LEU A 82 8.28 -0.52 1.92
C LEU A 82 8.55 -1.72 2.84
N TYR A 83 8.03 -1.68 4.05
CA TYR A 83 8.11 -2.79 4.99
C TYR A 83 6.84 -2.93 5.81
N LYS A 84 6.62 -4.11 6.38
CA LYS A 84 5.49 -4.38 7.26
C LYS A 84 5.92 -4.22 8.70
N ARG A 85 5.24 -3.34 9.46
CA ARG A 85 5.43 -3.18 10.91
C ARG A 85 4.87 -4.38 11.67
N GLU A 86 5.30 -4.56 12.90
CA GLU A 86 4.81 -5.62 13.81
C GLU A 86 3.28 -5.57 14.00
N GLU A 87 2.69 -4.38 13.98
CA GLU A 87 1.24 -4.15 14.05
C GLU A 87 0.48 -4.54 12.77
N GLY A 88 1.17 -5.04 11.75
CA GLY A 88 0.58 -5.48 10.50
C GLY A 88 0.41 -4.38 9.44
N ARG A 89 0.60 -3.11 9.78
CA ARG A 89 0.53 -1.96 8.84
C ARG A 89 1.82 -1.85 8.03
N TYR A 90 1.68 -1.33 6.82
CA TYR A 90 2.82 -1.01 5.98
C TYR A 90 3.32 0.41 6.24
N ALA A 91 4.62 0.61 6.12
CA ALA A 91 5.28 1.89 6.25
C ALA A 91 6.54 1.91 5.37
N THR A 92 7.17 3.06 5.27
CA THR A 92 8.46 3.21 4.59
C THR A 92 9.55 3.58 5.58
N ASP A 93 10.78 3.14 5.29
CA ASP A 93 11.98 3.55 6.03
C ASP A 93 13.10 3.81 5.03
N PRO A 94 13.93 4.85 5.22
CA PRO A 94 15.00 5.16 4.30
C PRO A 94 16.15 4.17 4.40
N VAL A 95 16.73 3.87 3.26
CA VAL A 95 17.96 3.11 3.10
C VAL A 95 18.94 3.98 2.30
N SER A 96 20.11 4.23 2.89
CA SER A 96 21.15 5.01 2.25
C SER A 96 22.17 4.10 1.58
N PHE A 97 22.65 4.55 0.44
CA PHE A 97 23.65 3.88 -0.40
C PHE A 97 24.78 4.83 -0.69
N ILE A 98 26.02 4.42 -0.45
CA ILE A 98 27.22 5.11 -0.88
C ILE A 98 28.01 4.13 -1.77
N LEU A 99 28.08 4.44 -3.04
CA LEU A 99 28.82 3.64 -4.01
C LEU A 99 30.13 4.37 -4.37
N LYS A 100 31.25 3.85 -3.91
CA LYS A 100 32.57 4.45 -4.09
C LYS A 100 33.52 3.46 -4.74
N SER A 101 34.10 3.84 -5.89
CA SER A 101 35.08 3.01 -6.61
C SER A 101 34.69 1.56 -6.75
N ASN A 102 35.13 0.69 -5.83
CA ASN A 102 34.96 -0.74 -5.89
C ASN A 102 33.99 -1.31 -4.84
N TYR A 103 33.58 -0.52 -3.86
CA TYR A 103 32.75 -0.99 -2.78
C TYR A 103 31.44 -0.21 -2.64
N LEU A 104 30.49 -0.85 -2.02
CA LEU A 104 29.18 -0.33 -1.64
C LEU A 104 29.09 -0.21 -0.12
N ILE A 105 28.56 0.91 0.40
CA ILE A 105 28.12 1.03 1.79
C ILE A 105 26.61 1.16 1.79
N THR A 106 25.95 0.46 2.68
CA THR A 106 24.50 0.57 2.89
C THR A 106 24.20 0.82 4.36
N GLN A 107 23.24 1.71 4.62
CA GLN A 107 22.80 2.05 5.97
C GLN A 107 21.27 1.91 6.03
N ARG A 108 20.77 1.12 7.00
CA ARG A 108 19.36 0.80 7.15
C ARG A 108 18.97 0.45 8.58
N ASN A 109 17.68 0.61 8.89
CA ASN A 109 17.13 0.27 10.20
C ASN A 109 16.05 -0.82 10.13
N ILE A 110 15.76 -1.36 8.94
CA ILE A 110 14.73 -2.39 8.75
C ILE A 110 15.33 -3.66 8.15
N PRO A 111 14.79 -4.85 8.49
CA PRO A 111 15.17 -6.09 7.82
C PRO A 111 14.54 -6.12 6.42
N LEU A 112 15.36 -6.40 5.40
CA LEU A 112 14.93 -6.41 4.01
C LEU A 112 15.33 -7.72 3.32
N ARG A 113 14.35 -8.40 2.69
CA ARG A 113 14.60 -9.66 1.97
C ARG A 113 15.58 -9.48 0.80
N SER A 114 15.53 -8.35 0.10
CA SER A 114 16.46 -8.03 -0.98
C SER A 114 17.93 -8.00 -0.51
N PHE A 115 18.18 -7.58 0.74
CA PHE A 115 19.53 -7.61 1.31
C PHE A 115 19.99 -9.03 1.63
N GLU A 116 19.12 -9.90 2.08
CA GLU A 116 19.46 -11.32 2.30
C GLU A 116 19.78 -12.03 0.96
N GLU A 117 19.03 -11.72 -0.09
CA GLU A 117 19.35 -12.23 -1.45
C GLU A 117 20.68 -11.65 -1.97
N ALA A 118 20.98 -10.36 -1.72
CA ALA A 118 22.30 -9.79 -2.04
C ALA A 118 23.44 -10.46 -1.27
N LYS A 119 23.27 -10.79 0.01
CA LYS A 119 24.23 -11.57 0.80
C LYS A 119 24.45 -12.96 0.18
N ARG A 120 23.37 -13.60 -0.25
CA ARG A 120 23.42 -14.89 -0.94
C ARG A 120 24.16 -14.79 -2.28
N PHE A 121 23.84 -13.78 -3.08
CA PHE A 121 24.54 -13.48 -4.33
C PHE A 121 26.04 -13.29 -4.08
N PHE A 122 26.44 -12.51 -3.08
CA PHE A 122 27.83 -12.30 -2.72
C PHE A 122 28.54 -13.62 -2.40
N ARG A 123 27.95 -14.46 -1.54
CA ARG A 123 28.55 -15.75 -1.13
C ARG A 123 28.70 -16.74 -2.29
N LEU A 124 27.72 -16.79 -3.18
CA LEU A 124 27.70 -17.74 -4.31
C LEU A 124 28.47 -17.26 -5.54
N SER A 125 28.79 -15.97 -5.60
CA SER A 125 29.47 -15.40 -6.75
C SER A 125 30.90 -15.92 -6.86
N LYS A 126 31.21 -16.57 -8.00
CA LYS A 126 32.55 -17.02 -8.37
C LYS A 126 33.30 -16.03 -9.28
N LYS A 127 32.74 -14.80 -9.45
CA LYS A 127 33.35 -13.78 -10.31
C LYS A 127 34.67 -13.31 -9.71
N ALA A 128 35.75 -13.40 -10.48
CA ALA A 128 37.06 -12.92 -10.05
C ALA A 128 37.10 -11.43 -9.73
N ASN A 129 36.27 -10.63 -10.40
CA ASN A 129 36.19 -9.18 -10.25
C ASN A 129 34.81 -8.77 -9.73
N LEU A 130 34.38 -9.27 -8.55
CA LEU A 130 33.19 -8.82 -7.88
C LEU A 130 33.45 -7.43 -7.27
N THR A 131 32.63 -6.46 -7.58
CA THR A 131 32.72 -5.07 -7.09
C THR A 131 31.44 -4.65 -6.36
N GLY A 132 31.48 -3.52 -5.64
CA GLY A 132 30.31 -2.91 -5.03
C GLY A 132 29.17 -2.65 -6.03
N VAL A 133 29.52 -2.26 -7.26
CA VAL A 133 28.55 -2.11 -8.38
C VAL A 133 27.77 -3.38 -8.66
N ASN A 134 28.47 -4.54 -8.66
CA ASN A 134 27.78 -5.81 -8.90
C ASN A 134 26.80 -6.16 -7.77
N VAL A 135 27.18 -5.88 -6.52
CA VAL A 135 26.31 -6.08 -5.36
C VAL A 135 25.12 -5.11 -5.39
N PHE A 136 25.36 -3.85 -5.70
CA PHE A 136 24.33 -2.83 -5.88
C PHE A 136 23.28 -3.26 -6.91
N LEU A 137 23.71 -3.64 -8.11
CA LEU A 137 22.81 -4.10 -9.16
C LEU A 137 22.05 -5.37 -8.76
N ALA A 138 22.72 -6.35 -8.16
CA ALA A 138 22.07 -7.58 -7.68
C ALA A 138 21.05 -7.32 -6.56
N MET A 139 21.32 -6.33 -5.69
CA MET A 139 20.41 -5.92 -4.63
C MET A 139 19.12 -5.33 -5.22
N PHE A 140 19.22 -4.50 -6.26
CA PHE A 140 18.05 -3.92 -6.91
C PHE A 140 17.31 -4.92 -7.80
N GLU A 141 18.01 -5.87 -8.46
CA GLU A 141 17.37 -7.02 -9.11
C GLU A 141 16.50 -7.78 -8.07
N ALA A 142 17.08 -8.14 -6.94
CA ALA A 142 16.36 -8.82 -5.86
C ALA A 142 15.23 -7.98 -5.25
N ARG A 143 15.39 -6.65 -5.17
CA ARG A 143 14.33 -5.75 -4.71
C ARG A 143 13.12 -5.81 -5.64
N ILE A 144 13.33 -5.68 -6.95
CA ILE A 144 12.28 -5.74 -7.96
C ILE A 144 11.54 -7.08 -7.89
N ASP A 145 12.26 -8.20 -7.78
CA ASP A 145 11.66 -9.53 -7.65
C ASP A 145 10.77 -9.63 -6.39
N VAL A 146 11.25 -9.17 -5.24
CA VAL A 146 10.49 -9.15 -3.99
C VAL A 146 9.27 -8.24 -4.09
N GLU A 147 9.39 -7.06 -4.72
CA GLU A 147 8.31 -6.12 -4.93
C GLU A 147 7.27 -6.67 -5.93
N ALA A 148 7.70 -7.42 -6.96
CA ALA A 148 6.80 -8.10 -7.89
C ALA A 148 5.98 -9.20 -7.20
N ASP A 149 6.62 -10.06 -6.41
CA ASP A 149 5.97 -11.09 -5.60
C ASP A 149 4.92 -10.48 -4.66
N PHE A 150 5.29 -9.37 -4.00
CA PHE A 150 4.41 -8.63 -3.10
C PHE A 150 3.18 -8.07 -3.83
N LEU A 151 3.39 -7.45 -4.98
CA LEU A 151 2.31 -6.86 -5.80
C LEU A 151 1.38 -7.93 -6.35
N GLU A 152 1.91 -9.10 -6.70
CA GLU A 152 1.09 -10.26 -7.13
C GLU A 152 0.19 -10.76 -5.98
N ASP A 153 0.74 -10.93 -4.77
CA ASP A 153 -0.04 -11.34 -3.59
C ASP A 153 -1.15 -10.32 -3.27
N LEU A 154 -0.81 -9.03 -3.31
CA LEU A 154 -1.76 -7.95 -3.07
C LEU A 154 -2.87 -7.92 -4.14
N SER A 155 -2.53 -8.15 -5.42
CA SER A 155 -3.50 -8.27 -6.52
C SER A 155 -4.49 -9.41 -6.31
N LYS A 156 -4.01 -10.56 -5.79
CA LYS A 156 -4.89 -11.71 -5.44
C LYS A 156 -5.86 -11.35 -4.32
N LYS A 157 -5.41 -10.62 -3.31
CA LYS A 157 -6.26 -10.15 -2.19
C LYS A 157 -7.32 -9.16 -2.68
N ILE A 158 -6.95 -8.19 -3.50
CA ILE A 158 -7.89 -7.24 -4.11
C ILE A 158 -8.93 -7.97 -4.96
N TYR A 159 -8.50 -9.02 -5.69
CA TYR A 159 -9.44 -9.87 -6.44
C TYR A 159 -10.44 -10.59 -5.54
N ALA A 160 -9.99 -11.12 -4.40
CA ALA A 160 -10.85 -11.82 -3.45
C ALA A 160 -11.91 -10.89 -2.85
N VAL A 161 -11.54 -9.65 -2.48
CA VAL A 161 -12.49 -8.61 -2.01
C VAL A 161 -13.59 -8.37 -3.06
N GLY A 162 -13.20 -8.18 -4.32
CA GLY A 162 -14.19 -7.98 -5.40
C GLY A 162 -15.10 -9.17 -5.62
N LYS A 163 -14.60 -10.39 -5.47
CA LYS A 163 -15.41 -11.62 -5.56
C LYS A 163 -16.40 -11.72 -4.41
N ASN A 164 -15.99 -11.45 -3.19
CA ASN A 164 -16.83 -11.47 -2.00
C ASN A 164 -17.93 -10.43 -2.12
N LEU A 165 -17.61 -9.20 -2.50
CA LEU A 165 -18.59 -8.13 -2.72
C LEU A 165 -19.68 -8.49 -3.74
N ALA A 166 -19.36 -9.34 -4.73
CA ALA A 166 -20.33 -9.79 -5.73
C ALA A 166 -21.23 -10.96 -5.25
N LEU A 167 -20.79 -11.72 -4.25
CA LEU A 167 -21.46 -12.93 -3.77
C LEU A 167 -22.23 -12.71 -2.46
N ASP A 168 -21.70 -11.89 -1.55
CA ASP A 168 -22.30 -11.61 -0.25
C ASP A 168 -23.38 -10.54 -0.36
N LYS A 169 -24.50 -10.80 0.28
CA LYS A 169 -25.63 -9.87 0.34
C LYS A 169 -25.53 -8.90 1.51
N GLU A 170 -24.66 -9.17 2.46
CA GLU A 170 -24.42 -8.30 3.61
C GLU A 170 -23.23 -7.39 3.30
N LEU A 171 -23.51 -6.08 3.31
CA LEU A 171 -22.50 -5.04 3.11
C LEU A 171 -21.87 -4.74 4.46
N GLU A 172 -20.67 -5.27 4.71
CA GLU A 172 -19.93 -5.06 5.94
C GLU A 172 -19.01 -3.84 5.80
N GLU A 173 -18.95 -2.99 6.82
CA GLU A 173 -18.07 -1.82 6.87
C GLU A 173 -16.59 -2.22 6.74
N GLU A 174 -16.24 -3.41 7.19
CA GLU A 174 -14.90 -4.00 7.11
C GLU A 174 -14.36 -4.05 5.68
N VAL A 175 -15.22 -4.28 4.68
CA VAL A 175 -14.83 -4.30 3.25
C VAL A 175 -14.32 -2.93 2.80
N LEU A 176 -14.96 -1.86 3.24
CA LEU A 176 -14.52 -0.50 2.91
C LEU A 176 -13.19 -0.16 3.56
N ILE A 177 -12.99 -0.58 4.81
CA ILE A 177 -11.72 -0.42 5.52
C ILE A 177 -10.61 -1.21 4.83
N GLU A 178 -10.90 -2.41 4.36
CA GLU A 178 -9.93 -3.24 3.62
C GLU A 178 -9.53 -2.60 2.29
N ILE A 179 -10.49 -2.07 1.53
CA ILE A 179 -10.23 -1.32 0.28
C ILE A 179 -9.33 -0.12 0.57
N TYR A 180 -9.64 0.67 1.61
CA TYR A 180 -8.83 1.82 2.02
C TYR A 180 -7.39 1.42 2.37
N ASN A 181 -7.21 0.37 3.17
CA ASN A 181 -5.89 -0.14 3.52
C ASN A 181 -5.08 -0.56 2.29
N PHE A 182 -5.71 -1.19 1.30
CA PHE A 182 -5.04 -1.54 0.05
C PHE A 182 -4.67 -0.31 -0.78
N GLN A 183 -5.51 0.73 -0.80
CA GLN A 183 -5.18 2.00 -1.47
C GLN A 183 -3.96 2.67 -0.84
N GLU A 184 -3.89 2.73 0.49
CA GLU A 184 -2.73 3.25 1.24
C GLU A 184 -1.44 2.49 0.86
N ILE A 185 -1.48 1.16 0.85
CA ILE A 185 -0.34 0.33 0.46
C ILE A 185 0.09 0.63 -0.99
N MET A 186 -0.86 0.77 -1.90
CA MET A 186 -0.58 1.08 -3.31
C MET A 186 0.07 2.45 -3.48
N ILE A 187 -0.32 3.44 -2.68
CA ILE A 187 0.30 4.77 -2.70
C ILE A 187 1.76 4.67 -2.27
N LEU A 188 2.05 4.05 -1.12
CA LEU A 188 3.41 3.86 -0.61
C LEU A 188 4.28 3.07 -1.61
N PHE A 189 3.73 2.01 -2.18
CA PHE A 189 4.42 1.19 -3.18
C PHE A 189 4.77 2.01 -4.43
N ARG A 190 3.84 2.82 -4.93
CA ARG A 190 4.04 3.69 -6.08
C ARG A 190 5.13 4.73 -5.82
N GLU A 191 5.15 5.34 -4.64
CA GLU A 191 6.15 6.32 -4.24
C GLU A 191 7.54 5.69 -4.22
N THR A 192 7.71 4.58 -3.50
CA THR A 192 9.02 3.91 -3.36
C THR A 192 9.55 3.38 -4.70
N THR A 193 8.69 2.83 -5.55
CA THR A 193 9.06 2.36 -6.89
C THR A 193 9.41 3.53 -7.83
N SER A 194 8.72 4.66 -7.71
CA SER A 194 9.03 5.88 -8.48
C SER A 194 10.36 6.49 -8.07
N GLU A 195 10.70 6.50 -6.78
CA GLU A 195 12.01 6.91 -6.28
C GLU A 195 13.13 6.04 -6.84
N MET A 196 12.95 4.71 -6.80
CA MET A 196 13.88 3.74 -7.38
C MET A 196 14.11 3.97 -8.87
N LYS A 197 13.06 4.21 -9.65
CA LYS A 197 13.15 4.54 -11.08
C LYS A 197 13.92 5.84 -11.32
N ARG A 198 13.70 6.86 -10.50
CA ARG A 198 14.44 8.13 -10.58
C ARG A 198 15.92 7.92 -10.32
N LEU A 199 16.29 7.15 -9.29
CA LEU A 199 17.68 6.77 -9.04
C LEU A 199 18.33 6.15 -10.28
N PHE A 200 17.70 5.13 -10.89
CA PHE A 200 18.24 4.50 -12.09
C PHE A 200 18.38 5.46 -13.27
N SER A 201 17.43 6.39 -13.41
CA SER A 201 17.51 7.43 -14.44
C SER A 201 18.65 8.41 -14.19
N SER A 202 18.99 8.68 -12.93
CA SER A 202 20.15 9.48 -12.55
C SER A 202 21.44 8.73 -12.81
N ILE A 203 21.52 7.46 -12.45
CA ILE A 203 22.68 6.58 -12.72
C ILE A 203 23.00 6.48 -14.21
N LEU A 204 22.00 6.44 -15.10
CA LEU A 204 22.26 6.43 -16.55
C LEU A 204 22.88 7.75 -17.08
N ARG A 205 22.83 8.82 -16.30
CA ARG A 205 23.45 10.13 -16.61
C ARG A 205 24.74 10.37 -15.85
N SER A 206 25.09 9.44 -14.95
CA SER A 206 26.28 9.51 -14.12
C SER A 206 27.54 9.38 -14.98
N GLU A 207 28.54 10.21 -14.72
CA GLU A 207 29.87 10.08 -15.30
C GLU A 207 30.75 9.09 -14.53
N TYR A 208 30.36 8.82 -13.29
CA TYR A 208 31.10 7.97 -12.36
C TYR A 208 30.68 6.49 -12.44
N PHE A 209 29.41 6.21 -12.72
CA PHE A 209 28.92 4.82 -12.77
C PHE A 209 29.47 4.07 -13.98
N PRO A 210 29.99 2.82 -13.82
CA PRO A 210 30.60 2.08 -14.91
C PRO A 210 29.62 1.80 -16.05
N THR A 211 30.03 2.15 -17.29
CA THR A 211 29.21 1.93 -18.49
C THR A 211 28.81 0.46 -18.72
N SER A 212 29.63 -0.48 -18.21
CA SER A 212 29.33 -1.93 -18.25
C SER A 212 28.08 -2.31 -17.45
N GLY A 213 27.62 -1.46 -16.52
CA GLY A 213 26.41 -1.65 -15.74
C GLY A 213 25.15 -1.06 -16.39
N TYR A 214 25.28 -0.19 -17.39
CA TYR A 214 24.14 0.55 -17.97
C TYR A 214 23.05 -0.33 -18.57
N GLU A 215 23.41 -1.44 -19.22
CA GLU A 215 22.41 -2.37 -19.76
C GLU A 215 21.52 -2.96 -18.66
N LYS A 216 22.12 -3.32 -17.52
CA LYS A 216 21.36 -3.80 -16.37
C LYS A 216 20.47 -2.72 -15.79
N VAL A 217 20.97 -1.47 -15.66
CA VAL A 217 20.18 -0.34 -15.18
C VAL A 217 18.98 -0.06 -16.10
N ARG A 218 19.14 -0.19 -17.43
CA ARG A 218 18.02 -0.06 -18.37
C ARG A 218 16.96 -1.16 -18.17
N VAL A 219 17.39 -2.39 -17.89
CA VAL A 219 16.45 -3.48 -17.55
C VAL A 219 15.71 -3.14 -16.26
N LEU A 220 16.41 -2.73 -15.20
CA LEU A 220 15.79 -2.34 -13.93
C LEU A 220 14.78 -1.20 -14.08
N ILE A 221 15.04 -0.22 -14.96
CA ILE A 221 14.06 0.85 -15.26
C ILE A 221 12.80 0.27 -15.90
N LYS A 222 12.96 -0.65 -16.88
CA LYS A 222 11.83 -1.28 -17.56
C LYS A 222 11.00 -2.12 -16.59
N ASP A 223 11.65 -2.83 -15.68
CA ASP A 223 10.98 -3.65 -14.68
C ASP A 223 10.25 -2.79 -13.64
N ALA A 224 10.87 -1.68 -13.19
CA ALA A 224 10.21 -0.68 -12.35
C ALA A 224 8.98 -0.04 -13.05
N ASP A 225 9.06 0.23 -14.35
CA ASP A 225 7.90 0.71 -15.13
C ASP A 225 6.78 -0.32 -15.20
N SER A 226 7.12 -1.61 -15.32
CA SER A 226 6.13 -2.68 -15.26
C SER A 226 5.43 -2.73 -13.90
N LEU A 227 6.18 -2.62 -12.80
CA LEU A 227 5.61 -2.57 -11.44
C LEU A 227 4.68 -1.37 -11.27
N LEU A 228 5.07 -0.17 -11.74
CA LEU A 228 4.25 1.03 -11.72
C LEU A 228 2.96 0.86 -12.54
N GLY A 229 3.02 0.20 -13.68
CA GLY A 229 1.84 -0.12 -14.50
C GLY A 229 0.86 -1.04 -13.77
N HIS A 230 1.36 -2.12 -13.17
CA HIS A 230 0.53 -3.02 -12.35
C HIS A 230 -0.06 -2.34 -11.11
N THR A 231 0.71 -1.45 -10.49
CA THR A 231 0.23 -0.66 -9.34
C THR A 231 -0.92 0.25 -9.74
N SER A 232 -0.81 0.94 -10.87
CA SER A 232 -1.87 1.80 -11.40
C SER A 232 -3.15 1.01 -11.72
N PHE A 233 -3.01 -0.15 -12.35
CA PHE A 233 -4.14 -1.05 -12.63
C PHE A 233 -4.85 -1.52 -11.35
N ASN A 234 -4.09 -1.91 -10.33
CA ASN A 234 -4.67 -2.33 -9.06
C ASN A 234 -5.36 -1.16 -8.34
N PHE A 235 -4.82 0.06 -8.44
CA PHE A 235 -5.42 1.26 -7.85
C PHE A 235 -6.77 1.57 -8.53
N GLU A 236 -6.82 1.59 -9.87
CA GLU A 236 -8.07 1.76 -10.62
C GLU A 236 -9.12 0.70 -10.28
N ARG A 237 -8.66 -0.53 -10.06
CA ARG A 237 -9.54 -1.62 -9.63
C ARG A 237 -10.11 -1.37 -8.22
N LEU A 238 -9.31 -0.88 -7.28
CA LEU A 238 -9.77 -0.51 -5.94
C LEU A 238 -10.79 0.61 -5.98
N GLU A 239 -10.58 1.64 -6.82
CA GLU A 239 -11.58 2.69 -7.05
C GLU A 239 -12.89 2.14 -7.62
N TYR A 240 -12.80 1.21 -8.58
CA TYR A 240 -13.99 0.53 -9.09
C TYR A 240 -14.74 -0.25 -7.99
N LEU A 241 -14.03 -0.99 -7.14
CA LEU A 241 -14.63 -1.73 -6.03
C LEU A 241 -15.28 -0.78 -5.02
N GLN A 242 -14.63 0.32 -4.67
CA GLN A 242 -15.17 1.33 -3.77
C GLN A 242 -16.47 1.94 -4.32
N ASN A 243 -16.48 2.32 -5.60
CA ASN A 243 -17.68 2.87 -6.25
C ASN A 243 -18.82 1.85 -6.32
N THR A 244 -18.49 0.58 -6.59
CA THR A 244 -19.47 -0.52 -6.58
C THR A 244 -20.07 -0.70 -5.19
N PHE A 245 -19.25 -0.72 -4.14
CA PHE A 245 -19.69 -0.83 -2.76
C PHE A 245 -20.64 0.31 -2.38
N MET A 246 -20.30 1.55 -2.71
CA MET A 246 -21.16 2.71 -2.47
C MET A 246 -22.50 2.59 -3.23
N GLY A 247 -22.47 2.12 -4.47
CA GLY A 247 -23.68 1.87 -5.24
C GLY A 247 -24.60 0.80 -4.64
N LEU A 248 -24.02 -0.24 -4.02
CA LEU A 248 -24.80 -1.26 -3.31
C LEU A 248 -25.43 -0.71 -2.03
N ILE A 249 -24.71 0.11 -1.26
CA ILE A 249 -25.27 0.82 -0.09
C ILE A 249 -26.45 1.71 -0.49
N ASP A 250 -26.32 2.46 -1.59
CA ASP A 250 -27.40 3.30 -2.11
C ASP A 250 -28.66 2.49 -2.47
N ILE A 251 -28.47 1.32 -3.07
CA ILE A 251 -29.58 0.39 -3.39
C ILE A 251 -30.25 -0.10 -2.11
N GLU A 252 -29.49 -0.55 -1.11
CA GLU A 252 -30.01 -1.02 0.16
C GLU A 252 -30.76 0.09 0.91
N GLN A 253 -30.18 1.29 1.01
CA GLN A 253 -30.80 2.44 1.61
C GLN A 253 -32.12 2.79 0.92
N ASN A 254 -32.15 2.77 -0.42
CA ASN A 254 -33.37 3.02 -1.18
C ASN A 254 -34.43 1.96 -0.93
N GLN A 255 -34.07 0.69 -0.73
CA GLN A 255 -35.01 -0.37 -0.34
C GLN A 255 -35.61 -0.11 1.04
N ILE A 256 -34.80 0.26 2.02
CA ILE A 256 -35.24 0.59 3.37
C ILE A 256 -36.23 1.78 3.34
N ILE A 257 -35.85 2.87 2.66
CA ILE A 257 -36.70 4.06 2.48
C ILE A 257 -38.04 3.68 1.84
N LYS A 258 -38.02 2.83 0.81
CA LYS A 258 -39.21 2.36 0.12
C LYS A 258 -40.14 1.59 1.07
N ILE A 259 -39.62 0.68 1.90
CA ILE A 259 -40.40 -0.08 2.87
C ILE A 259 -41.07 0.86 3.87
N PHE A 260 -40.31 1.80 4.45
CA PHE A 260 -40.85 2.77 5.39
C PHE A 260 -41.92 3.70 4.76
N THR A 261 -41.66 4.14 3.52
CA THR A 261 -42.60 4.99 2.77
C THR A 261 -43.92 4.25 2.55
N VAL A 262 -43.86 3.00 2.04
CA VAL A 262 -45.06 2.19 1.82
C VAL A 262 -45.84 1.98 3.14
N MET A 263 -45.12 1.60 4.22
CA MET A 263 -45.75 1.40 5.55
C MET A 263 -46.46 2.66 6.03
N THR A 264 -45.80 3.82 5.95
CA THR A 264 -46.38 5.10 6.39
C THR A 264 -47.62 5.47 5.58
N VAL A 265 -47.55 5.39 4.25
CA VAL A 265 -48.65 5.78 3.37
C VAL A 265 -49.83 4.82 3.46
N VAL A 266 -49.63 3.54 3.78
CA VAL A 266 -50.70 2.57 4.03
C VAL A 266 -51.41 2.83 5.34
N ILE A 267 -50.70 3.27 6.40
CA ILE A 267 -51.27 3.49 7.74
C ILE A 267 -51.90 4.90 7.87
N MET A 268 -51.42 5.88 7.09
CA MET A 268 -51.90 7.26 7.20
C MET A 268 -53.40 7.47 6.99
N PRO A 269 -54.07 6.93 5.93
CA PRO A 269 -55.51 7.08 5.75
C PRO A 269 -56.36 6.47 6.88
N PRO A 270 -56.13 5.23 7.36
CA PRO A 270 -56.79 4.69 8.54
C PRO A 270 -56.62 5.57 9.78
N THR A 271 -55.40 6.07 10.02
CA THR A 271 -55.11 6.95 11.16
C THR A 271 -55.89 8.25 11.07
N LEU A 272 -56.00 8.83 9.87
CA LEU A 272 -56.82 10.03 9.66
C LEU A 272 -58.28 9.76 9.95
N ILE A 273 -58.85 8.64 9.50
CA ILE A 273 -60.24 8.23 9.78
C ILE A 273 -60.44 8.03 11.27
N ALA A 274 -59.53 7.30 11.93
CA ALA A 274 -59.60 7.08 13.37
C ALA A 274 -59.53 8.41 14.18
N SER A 275 -58.68 9.34 13.73
CA SER A 275 -58.54 10.65 14.35
C SER A 275 -59.80 11.51 14.18
N LEU A 276 -60.43 11.49 13.01
CA LEU A 276 -61.68 12.19 12.73
C LEU A 276 -62.80 11.71 13.66
N TYR A 277 -63.00 10.39 13.78
CA TYR A 277 -64.04 9.83 14.67
C TYR A 277 -63.65 9.89 16.16
N GLY A 278 -62.39 10.14 16.49
CA GLY A 278 -61.89 10.36 17.84
C GLY A 278 -61.97 11.80 18.31
N MET A 279 -62.45 12.75 17.48
CA MET A 279 -62.61 14.16 17.87
C MET A 279 -63.85 14.34 18.78
N ASN A 280 -63.74 15.22 19.78
CA ASN A 280 -64.81 15.52 20.75
C ASN A 280 -65.74 16.60 20.21
N PHE A 281 -66.31 16.45 19.02
CA PHE A 281 -67.33 17.29 18.50
C PHE A 281 -68.73 16.89 19.06
N GLU A 282 -69.55 17.86 19.43
CA GLU A 282 -70.90 17.60 19.94
C GLU A 282 -71.84 16.94 18.91
N TYR A 283 -71.57 17.13 17.60
CA TYR A 283 -72.42 16.63 16.52
C TYR A 283 -71.55 15.96 15.42
N ILE A 284 -71.44 14.66 15.54
CA ILE A 284 -70.92 13.81 14.44
C ILE A 284 -72.10 12.90 14.04
N PRO A 285 -72.70 13.06 12.83
CA PRO A 285 -73.90 12.33 12.46
C PRO A 285 -73.74 10.79 12.51
N GLU A 286 -72.58 10.30 12.20
CA GLU A 286 -72.26 8.85 12.13
C GLU A 286 -72.14 8.21 13.52
N LEU A 287 -71.88 8.95 14.58
CA LEU A 287 -71.83 8.41 15.96
C LEU A 287 -73.20 8.02 16.51
N GLY A 288 -74.28 8.61 16.01
CA GLY A 288 -75.66 8.23 16.33
C GLY A 288 -76.20 7.05 15.55
N TRP A 289 -75.40 6.51 14.58
CA TRP A 289 -75.83 5.41 13.72
C TRP A 289 -75.38 4.08 14.28
N GLU A 290 -76.30 3.11 14.37
CA GLU A 290 -76.06 1.78 14.94
C GLU A 290 -74.89 1.00 14.24
N TYR A 291 -74.70 1.25 12.94
CA TYR A 291 -73.61 0.70 12.15
C TYR A 291 -72.40 1.64 11.94
N GLY A 292 -72.37 2.79 12.63
CA GLY A 292 -71.33 3.77 12.46
C GLY A 292 -69.91 3.25 12.78
N TYR A 293 -69.75 2.46 13.83
CA TYR A 293 -68.46 1.85 14.20
C TYR A 293 -67.99 0.80 13.19
N PRO A 294 -68.79 -0.21 12.79
CA PRO A 294 -68.42 -1.12 11.72
C PRO A 294 -68.12 -0.44 10.39
N PHE A 295 -68.84 0.66 10.05
CA PHE A 295 -68.60 1.43 8.84
C PHE A 295 -67.24 2.14 8.89
N ALA A 296 -66.84 2.77 10.00
CA ALA A 296 -65.55 3.40 10.17
C ALA A 296 -64.42 2.38 10.03
N ILE A 297 -64.51 1.20 10.64
CA ILE A 297 -63.53 0.11 10.48
C ILE A 297 -63.45 -0.34 9.05
N GLY A 298 -64.62 -0.55 8.38
CA GLY A 298 -64.64 -0.91 6.96
C GLY A 298 -63.96 0.11 6.06
N LEU A 299 -64.15 1.40 6.33
CA LEU A 299 -63.54 2.51 5.62
C LEU A 299 -62.01 2.52 5.81
N MET A 300 -61.55 2.26 7.04
CA MET A 300 -60.11 2.17 7.36
C MET A 300 -59.46 0.99 6.58
N ILE A 301 -60.06 -0.17 6.62
CA ILE A 301 -59.55 -1.34 5.90
C ILE A 301 -59.56 -1.11 4.38
N LEU A 302 -60.66 -0.55 3.84
CA LEU A 302 -60.79 -0.27 2.42
C LEU A 302 -59.69 0.75 1.97
N SER A 303 -59.45 1.80 2.74
CA SER A 303 -58.45 2.80 2.44
C SER A 303 -57.02 2.18 2.38
N SER A 304 -56.70 1.31 3.35
CA SER A 304 -55.42 0.56 3.34
C SER A 304 -55.31 -0.36 2.13
N LEU A 305 -56.38 -1.09 1.80
CA LEU A 305 -56.37 -2.02 0.64
C LEU A 305 -56.22 -1.26 -0.68
N VAL A 306 -56.88 -0.11 -0.84
CA VAL A 306 -56.74 0.74 -2.04
C VAL A 306 -55.27 1.23 -2.17
N THR A 307 -54.71 1.67 -1.08
CA THR A 307 -53.32 2.14 -1.04
C THR A 307 -52.33 1.02 -1.39
N LEU A 308 -52.49 -0.17 -0.77
CA LEU A 308 -51.68 -1.35 -1.10
C LEU A 308 -51.82 -1.78 -2.56
N PHE A 309 -53.02 -1.81 -3.10
CA PHE A 309 -53.27 -2.12 -4.51
C PHE A 309 -52.59 -1.13 -5.45
N TYR A 310 -52.63 0.15 -5.13
CA TYR A 310 -51.93 1.20 -5.92
C TYR A 310 -50.41 0.98 -5.93
N PHE A 311 -49.78 0.73 -4.78
CA PHE A 311 -48.34 0.48 -4.70
C PHE A 311 -47.94 -0.82 -5.40
N ARG A 312 -48.75 -1.88 -5.26
CA ARG A 312 -48.51 -3.14 -5.98
C ARG A 312 -48.59 -2.96 -7.50
N ARG A 313 -49.54 -2.16 -7.99
CA ARG A 313 -49.66 -1.84 -9.43
C ARG A 313 -48.47 -1.04 -9.94
N LYS A 314 -47.88 -0.20 -9.11
CA LYS A 314 -46.68 0.59 -9.44
C LYS A 314 -45.38 -0.18 -9.26
N LYS A 315 -45.42 -1.47 -8.88
CA LYS A 315 -44.25 -2.32 -8.60
C LYS A 315 -43.32 -1.75 -7.53
N TRP A 316 -43.91 -1.09 -6.53
CA TRP A 316 -43.20 -0.58 -5.35
C TRP A 316 -43.17 -1.61 -4.21
N LEU A 317 -44.02 -2.61 -4.32
CA LEU A 317 -44.10 -3.81 -3.48
C LEU A 317 -43.75 -5.03 -4.30
#